data_cae9b7119ae62e2c0f417b4f251ac581
#
_entry.id   cae9b7119ae62e2c0f417b4f251ac581
#
_cell.length_a   1.000
_cell.length_b   1.000
_cell.length_c   1.000
_cell.angle_alpha   90.00
_cell.angle_beta   90.00
_cell.angle_gamma   90.00
#
_symmetry.space_group_name_H-M   'P 1'
#
loop_
_entity.id
_entity.type
_entity.pdbx_description
1 polymer ?
#
loop_
_entity_poly.entity_id
_entity_poly.type
_entity_poly.pdbx_seq_one_letter_code
_entity_poly.pdbx_strand_id
1 'polypeptide(L)'
;MKPRSTTVLLGAITVLAFAGVSLSVQKPAQSKQRPAQNDDRAQRIGVLEVMLPITVLDNKKLFVEGLTKDRFEVYEDGKRQAITRFDAPSDLPLDVALLMDTSNSVKLKLPFEKDAAEDFVATVTTYRKKDRVLFATFDSKVELHQDFTDDLELLVRAIRKVKASGYTKLYDGAYRVIEEKMANRRSADARKVLVIISDGSDTASENSLNKVIELAQLHDVTVFGISTKNFSGITAGTVESEDDKELRELCEQTGGQLYLPSQKLELFRAFSRAAKNIRQEYVVYYTPINQDKSPKNREIKVKLVKADGDLHYKRGYVYK
;
A
#
# COMPACT_ATOMS: atom_id res chain seq x y z
N MET A 1 -51.15 -12.26 -49.88
CA MET A 1 -52.03 -11.29 -50.53
C MET A 1 -51.50 -9.90 -50.25
N LYS A 2 -50.96 -9.23 -51.28
CA LYS A 2 -50.77 -7.79 -51.36
C LYS A 2 -52.12 -7.10 -51.62
N PRO A 3 -52.35 -5.81 -51.41
CA PRO A 3 -51.74 -4.71 -52.14
C PRO A 3 -51.42 -3.51 -51.23
N ARG A 4 -50.46 -2.69 -51.57
CA ARG A 4 -50.28 -1.57 -52.52
C ARG A 4 -51.07 -0.29 -52.18
N SER A 5 -50.29 0.74 -51.99
CA SER A 5 -50.08 2.05 -52.67
C SER A 5 -50.85 3.18 -51.95
N THR A 6 -50.42 4.43 -51.88
CA THR A 6 -50.01 5.33 -52.94
C THR A 6 -49.41 6.63 -52.38
N THR A 7 -48.43 7.15 -53.05
CA THR A 7 -47.78 8.44 -52.97
C THR A 7 -48.76 9.58 -53.33
N VAL A 8 -48.65 10.75 -52.65
CA VAL A 8 -49.02 12.06 -53.26
C VAL A 8 -48.02 13.12 -52.88
N LEU A 9 -47.50 13.73 -53.90
CA LEU A 9 -46.59 14.87 -53.97
C LEU A 9 -47.41 16.11 -54.21
N LEU A 10 -47.15 17.25 -53.57
CA LEU A 10 -47.44 18.61 -54.00
C LEU A 10 -46.62 19.54 -53.10
N GLY A 11 -45.75 20.35 -53.47
CA GLY A 11 -45.60 21.22 -54.66
C GLY A 11 -45.82 22.66 -54.24
N ALA A 12 -44.73 23.48 -54.18
CA ALA A 12 -44.54 24.88 -54.43
C ALA A 12 -45.18 25.88 -53.41
N ILE A 13 -44.58 26.94 -53.03
CA ILE A 13 -44.19 28.15 -53.74
C ILE A 13 -43.41 29.08 -52.81
N THR A 14 -42.37 29.67 -53.34
CA THR A 14 -41.46 30.66 -52.86
C THR A 14 -42.14 32.02 -52.67
N VAL A 15 -41.91 32.70 -51.55
CA VAL A 15 -42.04 34.17 -51.47
C VAL A 15 -40.79 34.74 -50.79
N LEU A 16 -40.01 35.46 -51.59
CA LEU A 16 -38.98 36.39 -51.16
C LEU A 16 -39.61 37.64 -50.52
N ALA A 17 -39.23 37.94 -49.29
CA ALA A 17 -39.42 39.26 -48.71
C ALA A 17 -38.07 39.79 -48.22
N PHE A 18 -37.54 40.78 -48.88
CA PHE A 18 -36.44 41.63 -48.47
C PHE A 18 -36.92 42.51 -47.30
N ALA A 19 -36.15 42.42 -46.17
CA ALA A 19 -36.32 43.42 -45.12
C ALA A 19 -34.92 43.72 -44.51
N GLY A 20 -34.69 44.99 -44.43
CA GLY A 20 -33.47 45.75 -44.21
C GLY A 20 -32.56 45.30 -43.05
N VAL A 21 -31.29 45.39 -43.36
CA VAL A 21 -30.19 45.27 -42.41
C VAL A 21 -30.07 46.60 -41.68
N SER A 22 -30.44 46.58 -40.37
CA SER A 22 -30.05 47.63 -39.43
C SER A 22 -28.79 47.19 -38.73
N LEU A 23 -27.63 47.78 -39.06
CA LEU A 23 -26.41 47.64 -38.33
C LEU A 23 -26.55 48.36 -36.98
N SER A 24 -26.75 47.57 -35.90
CA SER A 24 -26.53 48.06 -34.54
C SER A 24 -25.10 47.75 -34.16
N VAL A 25 -24.29 48.78 -33.97
CA VAL A 25 -22.94 48.73 -33.42
C VAL A 25 -23.07 48.37 -31.94
N GLN A 26 -22.83 47.12 -31.60
CA GLN A 26 -22.68 46.71 -30.22
C GLN A 26 -21.26 47.04 -29.72
N LYS A 27 -21.19 47.88 -28.69
CA LYS A 27 -19.96 48.09 -27.91
C LYS A 27 -19.46 46.73 -27.34
N PRO A 28 -18.14 46.47 -27.39
CA PRO A 28 -17.62 45.26 -26.79
C PRO A 28 -17.83 45.28 -25.26
N ALA A 29 -18.50 44.26 -24.75
CA ALA A 29 -18.63 44.01 -23.32
C ALA A 29 -17.24 43.80 -22.70
N GLN A 30 -16.88 44.63 -21.73
CA GLN A 30 -15.71 44.42 -20.88
C GLN A 30 -15.86 43.09 -20.19
N SER A 31 -15.04 42.14 -20.58
CA SER A 31 -14.86 40.89 -19.84
C SER A 31 -14.27 41.25 -18.48
N LYS A 32 -15.05 41.07 -17.41
CA LYS A 32 -14.53 41.03 -16.05
C LYS A 32 -13.53 39.88 -16.01
N GLN A 33 -12.26 40.21 -16.02
CA GLN A 33 -11.18 39.29 -15.67
C GLN A 33 -11.48 38.75 -14.25
N ARG A 34 -11.83 37.46 -14.16
CA ARG A 34 -11.73 36.73 -12.89
C ARG A 34 -10.28 36.84 -12.45
N PRO A 35 -10.02 37.12 -11.15
CA PRO A 35 -8.67 37.02 -10.65
C PRO A 35 -8.17 35.61 -10.94
N ALA A 36 -7.00 35.52 -11.55
CA ALA A 36 -6.29 34.25 -11.72
C ALA A 36 -6.15 33.65 -10.34
N GLN A 37 -6.86 32.57 -10.05
CA GLN A 37 -6.47 31.68 -8.99
C GLN A 37 -5.08 31.20 -9.38
N ASN A 38 -4.08 31.68 -8.65
CA ASN A 38 -2.75 31.16 -8.69
C ASN A 38 -2.86 29.65 -8.47
N ASP A 39 -2.66 28.93 -9.54
CA ASP A 39 -2.53 27.48 -9.51
C ASP A 39 -1.14 27.17 -8.92
N ASP A 40 -1.04 27.23 -7.58
CA ASP A 40 0.16 26.86 -6.82
C ASP A 40 0.58 25.39 -7.06
N ARG A 41 -0.17 24.65 -7.89
CA ARG A 41 0.19 23.31 -8.36
C ARG A 41 1.21 23.30 -9.51
N ALA A 42 1.37 24.39 -10.23
CA ALA A 42 2.16 24.42 -11.46
C ALA A 42 3.66 24.67 -11.28
N GLN A 43 4.16 24.86 -10.05
CA GLN A 43 5.58 25.13 -9.80
C GLN A 43 6.20 24.30 -8.68
N ARG A 44 5.75 23.08 -8.44
CA ARG A 44 6.58 22.10 -7.73
C ARG A 44 7.58 21.47 -8.68
N ILE A 45 8.54 22.28 -9.11
CA ILE A 45 9.72 21.81 -9.82
C ILE A 45 10.49 20.90 -8.86
N GLY A 46 10.31 19.56 -9.03
CA GLY A 46 11.35 18.60 -8.78
C GLY A 46 12.01 18.56 -7.39
N VAL A 47 11.38 19.06 -6.33
CA VAL A 47 11.91 18.86 -4.98
C VAL A 47 11.42 17.50 -4.50
N LEU A 48 12.33 16.56 -4.34
CA LEU A 48 12.01 15.27 -3.73
C LEU A 48 11.63 15.51 -2.26
N GLU A 49 10.37 15.26 -1.92
CA GLU A 49 9.95 15.18 -0.52
C GLU A 49 9.88 13.69 -0.15
N VAL A 50 10.62 13.31 0.88
CA VAL A 50 10.60 11.95 1.41
C VAL A 50 9.47 11.84 2.41
N MET A 51 8.54 10.92 2.15
CA MET A 51 7.51 10.50 3.09
C MET A 51 8.04 9.33 3.93
N LEU A 52 8.02 9.47 5.24
CA LEU A 52 8.55 8.51 6.19
C LEU A 52 7.48 8.14 7.21
N PRO A 53 6.74 7.05 6.99
CA PRO A 53 5.86 6.47 8.00
C PRO A 53 6.69 5.92 9.17
N ILE A 54 6.23 6.17 10.40
CA ILE A 54 6.91 5.76 11.63
C ILE A 54 5.87 5.21 12.61
N THR A 55 5.99 3.94 12.97
CA THR A 55 5.26 3.35 14.09
C THR A 55 6.11 3.42 15.35
N VAL A 56 5.53 3.87 16.45
CA VAL A 56 6.17 3.89 17.76
C VAL A 56 5.39 2.99 18.70
N LEU A 57 6.04 1.98 19.26
CA LEU A 57 5.42 1.02 20.17
C LEU A 57 6.02 1.11 21.57
N ASP A 58 5.19 0.99 22.59
CA ASP A 58 5.64 0.86 23.98
C ASP A 58 6.19 -0.55 24.28
N ASN A 59 6.64 -0.75 25.53
CA ASN A 59 7.16 -2.05 26.02
C ASN A 59 6.11 -3.18 25.96
N LYS A 60 4.81 -2.85 25.85
CA LYS A 60 3.72 -3.82 25.69
C LYS A 60 3.37 -4.05 24.22
N LYS A 61 4.16 -3.46 23.30
CA LYS A 61 3.92 -3.48 21.85
C LYS A 61 2.60 -2.82 21.44
N LEU A 62 2.17 -1.81 22.21
CA LEU A 62 1.04 -0.95 21.88
C LEU A 62 1.54 0.36 21.29
N PHE A 63 0.77 0.92 20.37
CA PHE A 63 1.09 2.20 19.72
C PHE A 63 1.13 3.33 20.75
N VAL A 64 2.18 4.15 20.72
CA VAL A 64 2.33 5.34 21.56
C VAL A 64 1.63 6.50 20.87
N GLU A 65 0.52 6.95 21.44
CA GLU A 65 -0.28 8.06 20.92
C GLU A 65 0.24 9.43 21.42
N GLY A 66 -0.16 10.48 20.74
CA GLY A 66 0.05 11.87 21.19
C GLY A 66 1.47 12.40 21.00
N LEU A 67 2.34 11.71 20.25
CA LEU A 67 3.65 12.25 19.92
C LEU A 67 3.50 13.40 18.92
N THR A 68 4.33 14.43 19.13
CA THR A 68 4.38 15.63 18.29
C THR A 68 5.68 15.68 17.50
N LYS A 69 5.75 16.53 16.49
CA LYS A 69 6.90 16.69 15.57
C LYS A 69 8.24 16.81 16.30
N ASP A 70 8.29 17.53 17.41
CA ASP A 70 9.48 17.79 18.23
C ASP A 70 10.02 16.55 18.97
N ARG A 71 9.25 15.44 18.95
CA ARG A 71 9.68 14.15 19.48
C ARG A 71 10.51 13.34 18.50
N PHE A 72 10.62 13.77 17.24
CA PHE A 72 11.32 13.04 16.20
C PHE A 72 12.51 13.80 15.68
N GLU A 73 13.64 13.12 15.55
CA GLU A 73 14.80 13.58 14.80
C GLU A 73 15.06 12.59 13.67
N VAL A 74 15.16 13.12 12.45
CA VAL A 74 15.45 12.32 11.25
C VAL A 74 16.86 12.62 10.77
N TYR A 75 17.58 11.59 10.42
CA TYR A 75 18.91 11.64 9.83
C TYR A 75 18.92 10.88 8.52
N GLU A 76 19.52 11.43 7.49
CA GLU A 76 19.79 10.76 6.22
C GLU A 76 21.30 10.79 5.98
N ASP A 77 21.90 9.61 5.72
CA ASP A 77 23.35 9.44 5.57
C ASP A 77 24.14 10.12 6.70
N GLY A 78 23.63 10.00 7.94
CA GLY A 78 24.20 10.61 9.14
C GLY A 78 23.95 12.11 9.33
N LYS A 79 23.35 12.80 8.35
CA LYS A 79 23.04 14.24 8.43
C LYS A 79 21.61 14.47 8.90
N ARG A 80 21.44 15.31 9.93
CA ARG A 80 20.11 15.68 10.45
C ARG A 80 19.32 16.41 9.39
N GLN A 81 18.07 15.98 9.18
CA GLN A 81 17.12 16.57 8.25
C GLN A 81 16.09 17.44 8.97
N ALA A 82 15.66 18.51 8.30
CA ALA A 82 14.57 19.35 8.81
C ALA A 82 13.23 18.70 8.43
N ILE A 83 12.41 18.39 9.43
CA ILE A 83 11.04 17.88 9.19
C ILE A 83 10.20 19.04 8.63
N THR A 84 9.72 18.91 7.40
CA THR A 84 8.90 19.93 6.71
C THR A 84 7.44 19.83 7.10
N ARG A 85 6.90 18.61 7.17
CA ARG A 85 5.52 18.31 7.55
C ARG A 85 5.47 17.11 8.48
N PHE A 86 4.45 17.07 9.34
CA PHE A 86 4.20 16.00 10.29
C PHE A 86 2.70 15.75 10.35
N ASP A 87 2.29 14.53 10.07
CA ASP A 87 0.92 14.10 10.21
C ASP A 87 0.83 13.11 11.38
N ALA A 88 -0.06 13.37 12.34
CA ALA A 88 -0.47 12.42 13.38
C ALA A 88 -1.17 11.21 12.73
N PRO A 89 -1.49 10.12 13.44
CA PRO A 89 -1.95 8.88 12.83
C PRO A 89 -2.91 9.12 11.69
N SER A 90 -2.44 8.79 10.50
CA SER A 90 -2.94 9.37 9.25
C SER A 90 -4.28 8.76 8.87
N ASP A 91 -5.19 9.63 8.42
CA ASP A 91 -6.46 9.26 7.81
C ASP A 91 -6.32 8.82 6.34
N LEU A 92 -5.10 8.61 5.86
CA LEU A 92 -4.86 8.17 4.49
C LEU A 92 -5.47 6.78 4.24
N PRO A 93 -6.08 6.57 3.08
CA PRO A 93 -6.54 5.25 2.67
C PRO A 93 -5.40 4.23 2.65
N LEU A 94 -5.74 2.96 2.80
CA LEU A 94 -4.80 1.85 2.69
C LEU A 94 -5.04 1.04 1.43
N ASP A 95 -3.99 0.75 0.68
CA ASP A 95 -3.93 -0.28 -0.33
C ASP A 95 -3.12 -1.45 0.25
N VAL A 96 -3.81 -2.47 0.75
CA VAL A 96 -3.20 -3.64 1.40
C VAL A 96 -3.17 -4.81 0.43
N ALA A 97 -1.99 -5.35 0.14
CA ALA A 97 -1.86 -6.63 -0.53
C ALA A 97 -1.64 -7.72 0.53
N LEU A 98 -2.54 -8.69 0.59
CA LEU A 98 -2.40 -9.90 1.39
C LEU A 98 -1.83 -11.00 0.50
N LEU A 99 -0.60 -11.42 0.79
CA LEU A 99 0.13 -12.44 0.06
C LEU A 99 0.32 -13.67 0.96
N MET A 100 -0.35 -14.77 0.64
CA MET A 100 -0.37 -15.98 1.45
C MET A 100 0.43 -17.09 0.79
N ASP A 101 1.26 -17.72 1.58
CA ASP A 101 1.93 -18.97 1.22
C ASP A 101 0.89 -20.10 1.08
N THR A 102 0.95 -20.80 -0.05
CA THR A 102 0.15 -22.00 -0.31
C THR A 102 1.01 -23.19 -0.68
N SER A 103 2.30 -23.18 -0.33
CA SER A 103 3.19 -24.31 -0.52
C SER A 103 2.79 -25.54 0.29
N ASN A 104 3.39 -26.70 -0.02
CA ASN A 104 3.07 -27.93 0.70
C ASN A 104 3.40 -27.90 2.20
N SER A 105 4.37 -27.06 2.62
CA SER A 105 4.78 -26.93 4.03
C SER A 105 3.66 -26.40 4.92
N VAL A 106 2.82 -25.50 4.39
CA VAL A 106 1.71 -24.89 5.15
C VAL A 106 0.41 -25.71 5.12
N LYS A 107 0.36 -26.82 4.44
CA LYS A 107 -0.87 -27.61 4.20
C LYS A 107 -1.71 -27.88 5.46
N LEU A 108 -1.08 -28.22 6.57
CA LEU A 108 -1.77 -28.50 7.84
C LEU A 108 -2.21 -27.22 8.57
N LYS A 109 -1.56 -26.09 8.30
CA LYS A 109 -1.82 -24.79 8.91
C LYS A 109 -2.83 -23.97 8.11
N LEU A 110 -2.92 -24.23 6.81
CA LEU A 110 -3.72 -23.46 5.85
C LEU A 110 -5.19 -23.22 6.27
N PRO A 111 -5.92 -24.17 6.89
CA PRO A 111 -7.28 -23.88 7.38
C PRO A 111 -7.29 -22.74 8.42
N PHE A 112 -6.34 -22.73 9.34
CA PHE A 112 -6.24 -21.70 10.38
C PHE A 112 -5.73 -20.36 9.84
N GLU A 113 -4.83 -20.40 8.85
CA GLU A 113 -4.35 -19.20 8.16
C GLU A 113 -5.48 -18.54 7.37
N LYS A 114 -6.35 -19.34 6.72
CA LYS A 114 -7.55 -18.81 6.04
C LYS A 114 -8.51 -18.15 7.01
N ASP A 115 -8.86 -18.81 8.12
CA ASP A 115 -9.75 -18.23 9.13
C ASP A 115 -9.20 -16.89 9.63
N ALA A 116 -7.90 -16.83 9.95
CA ALA A 116 -7.25 -15.61 10.43
C ALA A 116 -7.13 -14.53 9.34
N ALA A 117 -6.93 -14.94 8.08
CA ALA A 117 -6.92 -14.03 6.94
C ALA A 117 -8.31 -13.44 6.66
N GLU A 118 -9.40 -14.21 6.83
CA GLU A 118 -10.77 -13.71 6.73
C GLU A 118 -11.04 -12.63 7.78
N ASP A 119 -10.65 -12.85 9.04
CA ASP A 119 -10.77 -11.86 10.11
C ASP A 119 -9.93 -10.59 9.83
N PHE A 120 -8.74 -10.77 9.25
CA PHE A 120 -7.88 -9.65 8.87
C PHE A 120 -8.53 -8.79 7.79
N VAL A 121 -8.96 -9.38 6.67
CA VAL A 121 -9.58 -8.61 5.58
C VAL A 121 -10.88 -7.96 6.04
N ALA A 122 -11.67 -8.62 6.90
CA ALA A 122 -12.86 -8.04 7.52
C ALA A 122 -12.48 -6.80 8.36
N THR A 123 -11.44 -6.90 9.19
CA THR A 123 -10.98 -5.78 10.01
C THR A 123 -10.51 -4.62 9.14
N VAL A 124 -9.75 -4.89 8.06
CA VAL A 124 -9.23 -3.84 7.18
C VAL A 124 -10.35 -3.14 6.43
N THR A 125 -11.27 -3.87 5.79
CA THR A 125 -12.31 -3.31 4.93
C THR A 125 -13.45 -2.65 5.69
N THR A 126 -13.73 -3.11 6.93
CA THR A 126 -14.81 -2.54 7.75
C THR A 126 -14.43 -1.20 8.39
N TYR A 127 -13.14 -0.98 8.65
CA TYR A 127 -12.70 0.21 9.38
C TYR A 127 -12.91 1.50 8.60
N ARG A 128 -12.68 1.48 7.26
CA ARG A 128 -12.89 2.63 6.35
C ARG A 128 -13.29 2.17 4.95
N LYS A 129 -14.31 2.82 4.39
CA LYS A 129 -14.79 2.54 3.01
C LYS A 129 -13.78 2.80 1.89
N LYS A 130 -12.65 3.47 2.17
CA LYS A 130 -11.63 3.77 1.17
C LYS A 130 -10.47 2.79 1.18
N ASP A 131 -10.40 1.93 2.20
CA ASP A 131 -9.34 0.92 2.28
C ASP A 131 -9.67 -0.24 1.35
N ARG A 132 -8.65 -0.72 0.65
CA ARG A 132 -8.80 -1.80 -0.32
C ARG A 132 -7.80 -2.90 -0.03
N VAL A 133 -8.24 -4.12 -0.25
CA VAL A 133 -7.40 -5.30 -0.10
C VAL A 133 -7.31 -6.04 -1.42
N LEU A 134 -6.12 -6.43 -1.81
CA LEU A 134 -5.80 -7.40 -2.84
C LEU A 134 -5.46 -8.72 -2.14
N PHE A 135 -5.89 -9.84 -2.71
CA PHE A 135 -5.51 -11.16 -2.23
C PHE A 135 -4.80 -11.96 -3.33
N ALA A 136 -3.58 -12.39 -3.01
CA ALA A 136 -2.76 -13.24 -3.86
C ALA A 136 -2.14 -14.38 -3.04
N THR A 137 -1.73 -15.44 -3.73
CA THR A 137 -0.99 -16.54 -3.14
C THR A 137 0.30 -16.80 -3.89
N PHE A 138 1.23 -17.43 -3.22
CA PHE A 138 2.43 -17.95 -3.83
C PHE A 138 2.71 -19.39 -3.38
N ASP A 139 3.15 -20.18 -4.33
CA ASP A 139 3.77 -21.48 -4.17
C ASP A 139 4.89 -21.60 -5.22
N SER A 140 4.84 -22.56 -6.14
CA SER A 140 5.72 -22.60 -7.34
C SER A 140 5.40 -21.49 -8.34
N LYS A 141 4.28 -20.82 -8.19
CA LYS A 141 3.78 -19.70 -9.00
C LYS A 141 3.09 -18.67 -8.10
N VAL A 142 2.91 -17.48 -8.65
CA VAL A 142 2.16 -16.40 -7.99
C VAL A 142 0.78 -16.29 -8.64
N GLU A 143 -0.28 -16.41 -7.85
CA GLU A 143 -1.66 -16.33 -8.33
C GLU A 143 -2.40 -15.15 -7.68
N LEU A 144 -2.96 -14.28 -8.53
CA LEU A 144 -3.89 -13.24 -8.09
C LEU A 144 -5.30 -13.83 -8.03
N HIS A 145 -5.88 -13.90 -6.84
CA HIS A 145 -7.25 -14.41 -6.64
C HIS A 145 -8.29 -13.30 -6.61
N GLN A 146 -7.92 -12.13 -6.05
CA GLN A 146 -8.77 -10.94 -6.01
C GLN A 146 -7.93 -9.68 -6.10
N ASP A 147 -8.22 -8.82 -7.08
CA ASP A 147 -7.59 -7.50 -7.18
C ASP A 147 -8.17 -6.54 -6.13
N PHE A 148 -7.55 -5.39 -5.93
CA PHE A 148 -7.93 -4.42 -4.90
C PHE A 148 -9.43 -4.10 -4.86
N THR A 149 -10.07 -4.45 -3.75
CA THR A 149 -11.49 -4.24 -3.49
C THR A 149 -11.74 -3.94 -2.01
N ASP A 150 -12.85 -3.29 -1.70
CA ASP A 150 -13.42 -3.15 -0.36
C ASP A 150 -14.58 -4.14 -0.12
N ASP A 151 -14.90 -4.97 -1.10
CA ASP A 151 -15.94 -5.99 -0.99
C ASP A 151 -15.41 -7.21 -0.22
N LEU A 152 -15.85 -7.32 1.05
CA LEU A 152 -15.47 -8.41 1.94
C LEU A 152 -15.87 -9.77 1.42
N GLU A 153 -17.03 -9.90 0.76
CA GLU A 153 -17.51 -11.20 0.28
C GLU A 153 -16.64 -11.73 -0.86
N LEU A 154 -16.14 -10.86 -1.74
CA LEU A 154 -15.21 -11.24 -2.81
C LEU A 154 -13.91 -11.77 -2.22
N LEU A 155 -13.36 -11.07 -1.21
CA LEU A 155 -12.13 -11.47 -0.53
C LEU A 155 -12.27 -12.80 0.19
N VAL A 156 -13.33 -12.97 0.99
CA VAL A 156 -13.60 -14.22 1.72
C VAL A 156 -13.79 -15.40 0.75
N ARG A 157 -14.54 -15.21 -0.33
CA ARG A 157 -14.69 -16.24 -1.35
C ARG A 157 -13.36 -16.63 -2.01
N ALA A 158 -12.49 -15.67 -2.25
CA ALA A 158 -11.16 -15.90 -2.82
C ALA A 158 -10.29 -16.69 -1.83
N ILE A 159 -10.22 -16.27 -0.56
CA ILE A 159 -9.44 -16.94 0.49
C ILE A 159 -9.87 -18.40 0.67
N ARG A 160 -11.17 -18.66 0.73
CA ARG A 160 -11.70 -20.03 0.93
C ARG A 160 -11.34 -21.02 -0.16
N LYS A 161 -11.16 -20.55 -1.41
CA LYS A 161 -10.90 -21.41 -2.57
C LYS A 161 -9.47 -21.93 -2.66
N VAL A 162 -8.49 -21.29 -2.02
CA VAL A 162 -7.08 -21.65 -2.17
C VAL A 162 -6.78 -23.02 -1.59
N LYS A 163 -5.80 -23.72 -2.16
CA LYS A 163 -5.36 -25.04 -1.75
C LYS A 163 -3.84 -25.07 -1.71
N ALA A 164 -3.28 -25.84 -0.79
CA ALA A 164 -1.84 -26.01 -0.70
C ALA A 164 -1.30 -26.88 -1.83
N SER A 165 -0.21 -26.42 -2.46
CA SER A 165 0.53 -27.15 -3.50
C SER A 165 1.94 -26.56 -3.69
N GLY A 166 2.83 -27.30 -4.32
CA GLY A 166 4.11 -26.78 -4.85
C GLY A 166 5.18 -26.45 -3.81
N TYR A 167 6.16 -25.67 -4.28
CA TYR A 167 7.33 -25.18 -3.54
C TYR A 167 7.09 -23.74 -3.09
N THR A 168 8.01 -23.19 -2.29
CA THR A 168 7.90 -21.84 -1.74
C THR A 168 8.78 -20.88 -2.54
N LYS A 169 8.15 -19.90 -3.22
CA LYS A 169 8.79 -18.80 -3.95
C LYS A 169 8.39 -17.45 -3.31
N LEU A 170 8.82 -17.23 -2.09
CA LEU A 170 8.42 -16.07 -1.28
C LEU A 170 8.88 -14.75 -1.90
N TYR A 171 10.17 -14.67 -2.28
CA TYR A 171 10.72 -13.43 -2.83
C TYR A 171 10.16 -13.12 -4.23
N ASP A 172 9.97 -14.13 -5.07
CA ASP A 172 9.30 -13.95 -6.38
C ASP A 172 7.86 -13.49 -6.18
N GLY A 173 7.14 -14.04 -5.18
CA GLY A 173 5.79 -13.64 -4.83
C GLY A 173 5.70 -12.18 -4.39
N ALA A 174 6.55 -11.79 -3.46
CA ALA A 174 6.61 -10.42 -2.97
C ALA A 174 7.02 -9.43 -4.07
N TYR A 175 8.08 -9.76 -4.82
CA TYR A 175 8.56 -8.96 -5.94
C TYR A 175 7.45 -8.69 -6.95
N ARG A 176 6.79 -9.74 -7.42
CA ARG A 176 5.76 -9.66 -8.44
C ARG A 176 4.54 -8.85 -8.00
N VAL A 177 4.07 -9.05 -6.77
CA VAL A 177 2.94 -8.27 -6.23
C VAL A 177 3.31 -6.79 -6.13
N ILE A 178 4.50 -6.46 -5.67
CA ILE A 178 4.96 -5.07 -5.59
C ILE A 178 5.05 -4.46 -6.99
N GLU A 179 5.75 -5.12 -7.92
CA GLU A 179 6.00 -4.61 -9.27
C GLU A 179 4.71 -4.45 -10.09
N GLU A 180 3.89 -5.50 -10.15
CA GLU A 180 2.71 -5.51 -11.04
C GLU A 180 1.50 -4.77 -10.43
N LYS A 181 1.33 -4.79 -9.09
CA LYS A 181 0.12 -4.34 -8.45
C LYS A 181 0.27 -3.08 -7.60
N MET A 182 1.44 -2.83 -7.03
CA MET A 182 1.62 -1.71 -6.10
C MET A 182 2.45 -0.58 -6.71
N ALA A 183 3.44 -0.87 -7.56
CA ALA A 183 4.35 0.13 -8.14
C ALA A 183 3.63 1.18 -8.98
N ASN A 184 2.71 0.76 -9.85
CA ASN A 184 2.02 1.62 -10.81
C ASN A 184 0.70 2.19 -10.28
N ARG A 185 0.38 1.97 -9.02
CA ARG A 185 -0.86 2.45 -8.44
C ARG A 185 -0.76 3.94 -8.17
N ARG A 186 -1.52 4.72 -8.95
CA ARG A 186 -1.54 6.20 -8.94
C ARG A 186 -2.38 6.79 -7.80
N SER A 187 -2.71 6.03 -6.77
CA SER A 187 -3.30 6.59 -5.56
C SER A 187 -2.20 7.35 -4.82
N ALA A 188 -1.96 8.60 -5.23
CA ALA A 188 -0.95 9.47 -4.60
C ALA A 188 -1.18 9.68 -3.10
N ASP A 189 -2.38 9.32 -2.64
CA ASP A 189 -2.85 9.57 -1.29
C ASP A 189 -3.08 8.28 -0.47
N ALA A 190 -2.83 7.07 -1.02
CA ALA A 190 -2.98 5.82 -0.28
C ALA A 190 -1.63 5.25 0.15
N ARG A 191 -1.57 4.78 1.40
CA ARG A 191 -0.42 4.04 1.91
C ARG A 191 -0.46 2.60 1.39
N LYS A 192 0.69 2.11 0.97
CA LYS A 192 0.85 0.78 0.38
C LYS A 192 1.43 -0.18 1.41
N VAL A 193 0.73 -1.25 1.66
CA VAL A 193 1.13 -2.26 2.64
C VAL A 193 1.06 -3.65 2.02
N LEU A 194 2.15 -4.40 2.13
CA LEU A 194 2.20 -5.82 1.80
C LEU A 194 2.22 -6.63 3.09
N VAL A 195 1.25 -7.52 3.27
CA VAL A 195 1.20 -8.46 4.40
C VAL A 195 1.50 -9.85 3.86
N ILE A 196 2.59 -10.46 4.33
CA ILE A 196 3.05 -11.80 3.93
C ILE A 196 2.72 -12.79 5.05
N ILE A 197 2.06 -13.88 4.70
CA ILE A 197 1.84 -15.03 5.57
C ILE A 197 2.63 -16.19 4.99
N SER A 198 3.62 -16.68 5.72
CA SER A 198 4.48 -17.79 5.28
C SER A 198 5.10 -18.49 6.48
N ASP A 199 5.66 -19.68 6.27
CA ASP A 199 6.56 -20.31 7.24
C ASP A 199 8.02 -19.81 7.09
N GLY A 200 8.24 -18.78 6.27
CA GLY A 200 9.49 -18.04 6.13
C GLY A 200 10.50 -18.65 5.16
N SER A 201 10.37 -19.91 4.80
CA SER A 201 11.35 -20.60 3.97
C SER A 201 11.18 -20.25 2.49
N ASP A 202 12.14 -19.54 1.90
CA ASP A 202 12.24 -19.41 0.44
C ASP A 202 13.11 -20.54 -0.12
N THR A 203 12.56 -21.34 -1.02
CA THR A 203 13.25 -22.52 -1.53
C THR A 203 13.56 -22.49 -3.02
N ALA A 204 12.94 -21.57 -3.76
CA ALA A 204 12.97 -21.63 -5.20
C ALA A 204 12.86 -20.29 -5.94
N SER A 205 12.92 -19.15 -5.25
CA SER A 205 12.86 -17.84 -5.90
C SER A 205 14.09 -17.54 -6.74
N GLU A 206 13.89 -16.82 -7.84
CA GLU A 206 14.94 -16.25 -8.68
C GLU A 206 15.37 -14.85 -8.19
N ASN A 207 14.46 -14.14 -7.52
CA ASN A 207 14.74 -12.87 -6.89
C ASN A 207 15.36 -13.06 -5.50
N SER A 208 16.30 -12.19 -5.14
CA SER A 208 16.88 -12.17 -3.79
C SER A 208 16.10 -11.28 -2.84
N LEU A 209 16.27 -11.51 -1.54
CA LEU A 209 15.75 -10.66 -0.47
C LEU A 209 16.06 -9.17 -0.72
N ASN A 210 17.32 -8.85 -1.06
CA ASN A 210 17.74 -7.46 -1.30
C ASN A 210 16.99 -6.80 -2.46
N LYS A 211 16.72 -7.54 -3.55
CA LYS A 211 15.93 -6.99 -4.66
C LYS A 211 14.49 -6.66 -4.24
N VAL A 212 13.89 -7.48 -3.38
CA VAL A 212 12.54 -7.21 -2.85
C VAL A 212 12.55 -5.99 -1.93
N ILE A 213 13.56 -5.88 -1.05
CA ILE A 213 13.74 -4.71 -0.18
C ILE A 213 13.87 -3.43 -1.01
N GLU A 214 14.78 -3.43 -2.01
CA GLU A 214 14.99 -2.28 -2.89
C GLU A 214 13.72 -1.88 -3.62
N LEU A 215 12.98 -2.86 -4.17
CA LEU A 215 11.74 -2.60 -4.88
C LEU A 215 10.65 -2.04 -3.95
N ALA A 216 10.52 -2.60 -2.74
CA ALA A 216 9.57 -2.11 -1.74
C ALA A 216 9.88 -0.68 -1.31
N GLN A 217 11.15 -0.38 -1.05
CA GLN A 217 11.61 0.97 -0.69
C GLN A 217 11.41 1.97 -1.84
N LEU A 218 11.66 1.53 -3.11
CA LEU A 218 11.49 2.34 -4.31
C LEU A 218 10.04 2.78 -4.51
N HIS A 219 9.08 1.95 -4.12
CA HIS A 219 7.65 2.18 -4.31
C HIS A 219 6.89 2.54 -3.03
N ASP A 220 7.62 2.83 -1.93
CA ASP A 220 7.06 3.17 -0.62
C ASP A 220 6.07 2.10 -0.11
N VAL A 221 6.43 0.82 -0.25
CA VAL A 221 5.65 -0.31 0.26
C VAL A 221 6.20 -0.75 1.61
N THR A 222 5.39 -0.69 2.65
CA THR A 222 5.72 -1.24 3.97
C THR A 222 5.34 -2.73 4.00
N VAL A 223 6.27 -3.60 4.43
CA VAL A 223 6.04 -5.04 4.49
C VAL A 223 5.85 -5.51 5.92
N PHE A 224 4.75 -6.20 6.19
CA PHE A 224 4.48 -6.90 7.43
C PHE A 224 4.54 -8.41 7.20
N GLY A 225 5.16 -9.15 8.11
CA GLY A 225 5.25 -10.60 8.06
C GLY A 225 4.48 -11.27 9.20
N ILE A 226 3.85 -12.39 8.91
CA ILE A 226 3.27 -13.31 9.90
C ILE A 226 3.86 -14.68 9.61
N SER A 227 4.86 -15.10 10.42
CA SER A 227 5.48 -16.41 10.25
C SER A 227 4.63 -17.47 10.94
N THR A 228 4.30 -18.51 10.20
CA THR A 228 3.58 -19.67 10.72
C THR A 228 4.49 -20.87 10.96
N LYS A 229 5.82 -20.69 10.91
CA LYS A 229 6.82 -21.76 11.07
C LYS A 229 6.69 -22.49 12.40
N ASN A 230 6.55 -21.75 13.49
CA ASN A 230 6.44 -22.29 14.85
C ASN A 230 5.00 -22.70 15.22
N PHE A 231 4.07 -22.65 14.27
CA PHE A 231 2.68 -23.02 14.49
C PHE A 231 2.49 -24.54 14.50
N SER A 232 3.00 -25.21 15.52
CA SER A 232 2.83 -26.67 15.68
C SER A 232 1.85 -27.08 16.78
N GLY A 233 1.40 -26.14 17.59
CA GLY A 233 0.50 -26.41 18.71
C GLY A 233 1.12 -27.25 19.85
N ILE A 234 2.36 -27.70 19.72
CA ILE A 234 2.98 -28.70 20.62
C ILE A 234 4.23 -28.15 21.35
N THR A 235 4.89 -27.14 20.82
CA THR A 235 6.11 -26.60 21.44
C THR A 235 5.92 -25.17 21.91
N ALA A 236 5.97 -24.98 23.23
CA ALA A 236 6.11 -23.67 23.86
C ALA A 236 7.59 -23.23 23.72
N GLY A 237 7.88 -22.46 22.68
CA GLY A 237 9.20 -21.89 22.48
C GLY A 237 9.32 -21.26 21.11
N THR A 238 9.28 -19.94 21.04
CA THR A 238 9.55 -19.18 19.80
C THR A 238 11.07 -19.08 19.62
N VAL A 239 11.68 -20.11 19.05
CA VAL A 239 13.05 -19.98 18.54
C VAL A 239 12.93 -19.42 17.12
N GLU A 240 13.43 -18.21 16.92
CA GLU A 240 13.51 -17.59 15.61
C GLU A 240 14.45 -18.39 14.70
N SER A 241 13.97 -18.81 13.55
CA SER A 241 14.76 -19.51 12.53
C SER A 241 15.53 -18.53 11.65
N GLU A 242 16.47 -19.03 10.83
CA GLU A 242 17.17 -18.18 9.84
C GLU A 242 16.16 -17.60 8.83
N ASP A 243 15.18 -18.38 8.39
CA ASP A 243 14.14 -17.90 7.46
C ASP A 243 13.28 -16.79 8.09
N ASP A 244 13.00 -16.90 9.42
CA ASP A 244 12.31 -15.83 10.14
C ASP A 244 13.16 -14.56 10.21
N LYS A 245 14.49 -14.68 10.30
CA LYS A 245 15.41 -13.52 10.29
C LYS A 245 15.39 -12.81 8.94
N GLU A 246 15.38 -13.55 7.83
CA GLU A 246 15.29 -12.96 6.49
C GLU A 246 13.94 -12.26 6.29
N LEU A 247 12.83 -12.87 6.70
CA LEU A 247 11.52 -12.23 6.64
C LEU A 247 11.44 -11.01 7.58
N ARG A 248 12.09 -11.08 8.75
CA ARG A 248 12.24 -9.93 9.67
C ARG A 248 13.00 -8.80 9.01
N GLU A 249 14.12 -9.11 8.36
CA GLU A 249 14.92 -8.13 7.67
C GLU A 249 14.10 -7.39 6.60
N LEU A 250 13.34 -8.13 5.77
CA LEU A 250 12.42 -7.54 4.80
C LEU A 250 11.42 -6.57 5.45
N CYS A 251 10.81 -6.99 6.56
CA CYS A 251 9.86 -6.15 7.29
C CYS A 251 10.54 -4.89 7.85
N GLU A 252 11.64 -5.04 8.56
CA GLU A 252 12.34 -3.93 9.24
C GLU A 252 12.93 -2.92 8.25
N GLN A 253 13.51 -3.39 7.14
CA GLN A 253 14.07 -2.53 6.09
C GLN A 253 13.01 -1.67 5.41
N THR A 254 11.76 -2.14 5.40
CA THR A 254 10.62 -1.45 4.79
C THR A 254 9.73 -0.71 5.80
N GLY A 255 10.02 -0.80 7.10
CA GLY A 255 9.31 -0.10 8.17
C GLY A 255 8.16 -0.86 8.82
N GLY A 256 7.97 -2.12 8.46
CA GLY A 256 6.96 -2.98 9.08
C GLY A 256 7.52 -3.86 10.19
N GLN A 257 6.81 -4.94 10.48
CA GLN A 257 7.09 -5.85 11.61
C GLN A 257 6.86 -7.30 11.22
N LEU A 258 7.63 -8.21 11.85
CA LEU A 258 7.38 -9.65 11.82
C LEU A 258 6.67 -10.10 13.11
N TYR A 259 5.61 -10.87 12.95
CA TYR A 259 4.91 -11.55 14.03
C TYR A 259 5.21 -13.05 13.97
N LEU A 260 5.49 -13.66 15.15
CA LEU A 260 5.88 -15.06 15.30
C LEU A 260 4.87 -15.80 16.20
N PRO A 261 3.62 -16.03 15.76
CA PRO A 261 2.65 -16.78 16.54
C PRO A 261 3.05 -18.24 16.68
N SER A 262 2.93 -18.80 17.89
CA SER A 262 3.20 -20.21 18.19
C SER A 262 1.93 -21.05 18.31
N GLN A 263 0.77 -20.40 18.52
CA GLN A 263 -0.52 -21.05 18.75
C GLN A 263 -1.65 -20.37 17.95
N LYS A 264 -2.76 -21.09 17.76
CA LYS A 264 -3.92 -20.59 17.02
C LYS A 264 -4.40 -19.21 17.53
N LEU A 265 -4.55 -19.03 18.83
CA LEU A 265 -5.00 -17.74 19.39
C LEU A 265 -3.99 -16.62 19.12
N GLU A 266 -2.71 -16.93 19.14
CA GLU A 266 -1.65 -15.95 18.83
C GLU A 266 -1.64 -15.58 17.35
N LEU A 267 -1.98 -16.51 16.45
CA LEU A 267 -2.14 -16.23 15.02
C LEU A 267 -3.22 -15.18 14.80
N PHE A 268 -4.42 -15.36 15.36
CA PHE A 268 -5.50 -14.36 15.28
C PHE A 268 -5.10 -13.01 15.90
N ARG A 269 -4.38 -13.05 17.04
CA ARG A 269 -3.85 -11.83 17.65
C ARG A 269 -2.80 -11.13 16.79
N ALA A 270 -1.94 -11.90 16.11
CA ALA A 270 -0.94 -11.34 15.19
C ALA A 270 -1.60 -10.60 14.03
N PHE A 271 -2.62 -11.21 13.39
CA PHE A 271 -3.39 -10.55 12.34
C PHE A 271 -4.11 -9.29 12.84
N SER A 272 -4.77 -9.37 14.00
CA SER A 272 -5.45 -8.21 14.59
C SER A 272 -4.46 -7.08 14.93
N ARG A 273 -3.25 -7.41 15.42
CA ARG A 273 -2.20 -6.42 15.67
C ARG A 273 -1.66 -5.83 14.36
N ALA A 274 -1.41 -6.65 13.35
CA ALA A 274 -1.01 -6.17 12.04
C ALA A 274 -2.05 -5.19 11.47
N ALA A 275 -3.34 -5.55 11.45
CA ALA A 275 -4.43 -4.69 10.99
C ALA A 275 -4.51 -3.34 11.74
N LYS A 276 -4.16 -3.31 13.03
CA LYS A 276 -4.09 -2.07 13.82
C LYS A 276 -2.83 -1.27 13.52
N ASN A 277 -1.66 -1.95 13.54
CA ASN A 277 -0.37 -1.27 13.41
C ASN A 277 -0.17 -0.63 12.03
N ILE A 278 -0.71 -1.24 10.96
CA ILE A 278 -0.68 -0.62 9.62
C ILE A 278 -1.43 0.71 9.54
N ARG A 279 -2.27 1.05 10.54
CA ARG A 279 -3.03 2.31 10.61
C ARG A 279 -2.42 3.31 11.57
N GLN A 280 -1.72 2.82 12.57
CA GLN A 280 -1.19 3.61 13.69
C GLN A 280 0.25 4.04 13.40
N GLU A 281 0.42 4.98 12.47
CA GLU A 281 1.71 5.52 12.08
C GLU A 281 1.67 7.04 12.07
N TYR A 282 2.75 7.65 12.55
CA TYR A 282 3.07 9.04 12.29
C TYR A 282 3.69 9.14 10.91
N VAL A 283 3.38 10.18 10.16
CA VAL A 283 4.04 10.40 8.88
C VAL A 283 4.90 11.67 8.97
N VAL A 284 6.19 11.48 8.83
CA VAL A 284 7.17 12.57 8.81
C VAL A 284 7.56 12.83 7.36
N TYR A 285 7.64 14.11 6.98
CA TYR A 285 8.09 14.52 5.67
C TYR A 285 9.32 15.39 5.81
N TYR A 286 10.28 15.20 4.93
CA TYR A 286 11.45 16.05 4.84
C TYR A 286 11.96 16.17 3.41
N THR A 287 12.63 17.28 3.10
CA THR A 287 13.35 17.45 1.85
C THR A 287 14.81 17.12 2.09
N PRO A 288 15.39 16.11 1.41
CA PRO A 288 16.80 15.76 1.58
C PRO A 288 17.73 16.96 1.35
N ILE A 289 18.66 17.18 2.28
CA ILE A 289 19.73 18.17 2.10
C ILE A 289 20.64 17.77 0.93
N ASN A 290 20.89 16.47 0.80
CA ASN A 290 21.64 15.95 -0.34
C ASN A 290 20.66 15.70 -1.50
N GLN A 291 20.73 16.54 -2.53
CA GLN A 291 19.90 16.46 -3.73
C GLN A 291 20.63 15.79 -4.90
N ASP A 292 21.73 15.08 -4.65
CA ASP A 292 22.40 14.30 -5.67
C ASP A 292 21.44 13.24 -6.24
N LYS A 293 21.19 13.32 -7.54
CA LYS A 293 20.27 12.44 -8.27
C LYS A 293 20.89 11.10 -8.67
N SER A 294 22.12 10.84 -8.27
CA SER A 294 22.72 9.56 -8.53
C SER A 294 21.96 8.46 -7.78
N PRO A 295 21.74 7.27 -8.36
CA PRO A 295 21.05 6.17 -7.70
C PRO A 295 21.93 5.60 -6.60
N LYS A 296 21.92 6.22 -5.44
CA LYS A 296 22.52 5.71 -4.21
C LYS A 296 21.42 5.33 -3.24
N ASN A 297 21.58 4.19 -2.60
CA ASN A 297 20.79 3.86 -1.44
C ASN A 297 21.04 4.91 -0.37
N ARG A 298 19.98 5.51 0.14
CA ARG A 298 20.01 6.48 1.24
C ARG A 298 19.68 5.77 2.54
N GLU A 299 20.53 5.89 3.53
CA GLU A 299 20.26 5.37 4.86
C GLU A 299 19.41 6.36 5.66
N ILE A 300 18.35 5.90 6.30
CA ILE A 300 17.50 6.69 7.19
C ILE A 300 17.70 6.21 8.63
N LYS A 301 17.88 7.14 9.55
CA LYS A 301 17.86 6.89 10.99
C LYS A 301 16.91 7.87 11.68
N VAL A 302 15.98 7.32 12.46
CA VAL A 302 15.07 8.11 13.30
C VAL A 302 15.44 7.93 14.76
N LYS A 303 15.36 9.02 15.53
CA LYS A 303 15.50 8.99 16.99
C LYS A 303 14.27 9.62 17.63
N LEU A 304 13.84 9.05 18.76
CA LEU A 304 12.92 9.71 19.68
C LEU A 304 13.68 10.62 20.65
N VAL A 305 13.10 11.77 20.91
CA VAL A 305 13.62 12.77 21.87
C VAL A 305 12.60 12.95 22.98
N LYS A 306 13.02 12.77 24.24
CA LYS A 306 12.16 12.89 25.43
C LYS A 306 10.90 12.00 25.36
N ALA A 307 11.02 10.83 24.74
CA ALA A 307 10.00 9.78 24.69
C ALA A 307 10.72 8.44 24.51
N ASP A 308 10.10 7.36 25.00
CA ASP A 308 10.61 6.00 24.86
C ASP A 308 9.68 5.19 23.98
N GLY A 309 10.24 4.26 23.22
CA GLY A 309 9.48 3.35 22.38
C GLY A 309 10.32 2.68 21.31
N ASP A 310 9.84 1.54 20.83
CA ASP A 310 10.41 0.84 19.70
C ASP A 310 9.97 1.54 18.40
N LEU A 311 10.94 1.90 17.57
CA LEU A 311 10.71 2.62 16.31
C LEU A 311 10.72 1.65 15.13
N HIS A 312 9.63 1.65 14.36
CA HIS A 312 9.52 0.94 13.09
C HIS A 312 9.34 1.96 11.97
N TYR A 313 10.28 2.00 11.03
CA TYR A 313 10.30 2.90 9.89
C TYR A 313 11.21 2.32 8.80
N LYS A 314 11.02 2.69 7.53
CA LYS A 314 11.92 2.24 6.44
C LYS A 314 13.35 2.71 6.70
N ARG A 315 14.30 1.77 6.63
CA ARG A 315 15.71 2.05 6.93
C ARG A 315 16.46 2.78 5.81
N GLY A 316 15.85 2.88 4.65
CA GLY A 316 16.43 3.58 3.53
C GLY A 316 15.47 3.70 2.35
N TYR A 317 15.95 4.30 1.28
CA TYR A 317 15.28 4.35 -0.01
C TYR A 317 16.28 4.50 -1.15
N VAL A 318 15.85 4.13 -2.36
CA VAL A 318 16.63 4.36 -3.58
C VAL A 318 16.17 5.67 -4.19
N TYR A 319 17.09 6.61 -4.37
CA TYR A 319 16.80 7.87 -5.03
C TYR A 319 16.55 7.62 -6.53
N LYS A 320 15.43 8.15 -7.07
CA LYS A 320 15.06 8.06 -8.50
C LYS A 320 15.61 9.22 -9.32
#